data_c5611a32dc28bfedb19c78cd4f6298ec
#
_entry.id   c5611a32dc28bfedb19c78cd4f6298ec
#
_cell.length_a   1.000
_cell.length_b   1.000
_cell.length_c   1.000
_cell.angle_alpha   90.00
_cell.angle_beta   90.00
_cell.angle_gamma   90.00
#
_symmetry.space_group_name_H-M   'P 1'
#
loop_
_entity.id
_entity.type
_entity.pdbx_description
1 polymer ?
#
loop_
_entity_poly.entity_id
_entity_poly.type
_entity_poly.pdbx_seq_one_letter_code
_entity_poly.pdbx_strand_id
1 'polypeptide(L)'
;MVYGIISNLDNLNTLEVFKSKRIEEEYLVHINYLGKLIEVLKEGDTVYVMSVNRFLTVAQCLAFGKVCMARGVSFRVMTQPYLDITTSKHWKPSVINQMSKMVCIERSAIGRMSSACKYSNEHWEHLCRTFEMMDLEILAQTFSSDGLMKRGS
;
A
#
# COMPACT_ATOMS: atom_id res chain seq x y z
N MET A 1 -0.86 -17.42 -9.71
CA MET A 1 -1.49 -16.25 -10.39
C MET A 1 -0.76 -14.96 -10.01
N VAL A 2 -0.67 -14.05 -10.95
CA VAL A 2 -0.02 -12.77 -10.76
C VAL A 2 -1.03 -11.66 -11.07
N TYR A 3 -1.25 -10.77 -10.13
CA TYR A 3 -2.21 -9.68 -10.24
C TYR A 3 -1.51 -8.33 -10.16
N GLY A 4 -2.11 -7.31 -10.71
CA GLY A 4 -1.65 -5.94 -10.58
C GLY A 4 -2.78 -5.05 -10.07
N ILE A 5 -2.49 -4.24 -9.05
CA ILE A 5 -3.45 -3.25 -8.56
C ILE A 5 -3.19 -1.93 -9.28
N ILE A 6 -4.24 -1.35 -9.81
CA ILE A 6 -4.19 -0.05 -10.49
C ILE A 6 -5.18 0.92 -9.84
N SER A 7 -4.93 2.19 -10.03
CA SER A 7 -5.80 3.28 -9.59
C SER A 7 -5.88 4.35 -10.68
N ASN A 8 -6.65 5.39 -10.43
CA ASN A 8 -6.74 6.51 -11.36
C ASN A 8 -5.43 7.30 -11.49
N LEU A 9 -4.47 7.06 -10.58
CA LEU A 9 -3.14 7.68 -10.66
C LEU A 9 -2.20 6.96 -11.63
N ASP A 10 -2.56 5.76 -12.07
CA ASP A 10 -1.73 5.00 -12.99
C ASP A 10 -1.93 5.42 -14.43
N ASN A 11 -0.89 5.26 -15.22
CA ASN A 11 -0.86 5.68 -16.62
C ASN A 11 -0.32 4.54 -17.51
N LEU A 12 -0.06 4.85 -18.78
CA LEU A 12 0.46 3.88 -19.74
C LEU A 12 1.80 3.29 -19.31
N ASN A 13 2.65 4.09 -18.65
CA ASN A 13 3.95 3.59 -18.16
C ASN A 13 3.75 2.50 -17.11
N THR A 14 2.78 2.64 -16.24
CA THR A 14 2.42 1.60 -15.26
C THR A 14 2.03 0.31 -15.96
N LEU A 15 1.20 0.42 -17.00
CA LEU A 15 0.75 -0.76 -17.75
C LEU A 15 1.92 -1.46 -18.44
N GLU A 16 2.87 -0.69 -18.97
CA GLU A 16 4.09 -1.26 -19.58
C GLU A 16 4.95 -1.99 -18.55
N VAL A 17 5.11 -1.43 -17.37
CA VAL A 17 5.85 -2.07 -16.28
C VAL A 17 5.17 -3.38 -15.91
N PHE A 18 3.86 -3.38 -15.78
CA PHE A 18 3.13 -4.61 -15.44
C PHE A 18 3.22 -5.66 -16.55
N LYS A 19 3.22 -5.26 -17.80
CA LYS A 19 3.45 -6.19 -18.92
C LYS A 19 4.82 -6.83 -18.82
N SER A 20 5.84 -6.07 -18.44
CA SER A 20 7.19 -6.60 -18.25
C SER A 20 7.25 -7.64 -17.11
N LYS A 21 6.33 -7.58 -16.18
CA LYS A 21 6.17 -8.57 -15.10
C LYS A 21 5.24 -9.71 -15.49
N ARG A 22 4.81 -9.78 -16.76
CA ARG A 22 3.92 -10.80 -17.31
C ARG A 22 2.53 -10.79 -16.65
N ILE A 23 2.07 -9.62 -16.26
CA ILE A 23 0.70 -9.47 -15.76
C ILE A 23 -0.20 -9.20 -16.95
N GLU A 24 -1.11 -10.11 -17.20
CA GLU A 24 -2.08 -9.95 -18.27
C GLU A 24 -3.15 -8.92 -17.90
N GLU A 25 -3.71 -8.24 -18.89
CA GLU A 25 -4.68 -7.19 -18.69
C GLU A 25 -5.88 -7.64 -17.84
N GLU A 26 -6.32 -8.88 -18.03
CA GLU A 26 -7.44 -9.45 -17.27
C GLU A 26 -7.16 -9.62 -15.79
N TYR A 27 -5.90 -9.59 -15.38
CA TYR A 27 -5.48 -9.68 -13.98
C TYR A 27 -5.11 -8.32 -13.37
N LEU A 28 -5.38 -7.25 -14.09
CA LEU A 28 -5.28 -5.90 -13.54
C LEU A 28 -6.57 -5.57 -12.80
N VAL A 29 -6.45 -5.23 -11.53
CA VAL A 29 -7.59 -4.97 -10.66
C VAL A 29 -7.54 -3.52 -10.19
N HIS A 30 -8.60 -2.77 -10.47
CA HIS A 30 -8.70 -1.41 -9.97
C HIS A 30 -8.91 -1.43 -8.45
N ILE A 31 -8.33 -0.47 -7.76
CA ILE A 31 -8.37 -0.38 -6.31
C ILE A 31 -9.79 -0.40 -5.73
N ASN A 32 -10.77 0.08 -6.49
CA ASN A 32 -12.17 0.04 -6.08
C ASN A 32 -12.71 -1.39 -5.93
N TYR A 33 -12.03 -2.37 -6.51
CA TYR A 33 -12.41 -3.79 -6.45
C TYR A 33 -11.46 -4.61 -5.60
N LEU A 34 -10.74 -3.97 -4.69
CA LEU A 34 -9.76 -4.65 -3.83
C LEU A 34 -10.42 -5.79 -3.02
N GLY A 35 -11.64 -5.59 -2.55
CA GLY A 35 -12.37 -6.63 -1.82
C GLY A 35 -12.57 -7.91 -2.63
N LYS A 36 -12.87 -7.76 -3.91
CA LYS A 36 -13.01 -8.92 -4.81
C LYS A 36 -11.68 -9.63 -5.04
N LEU A 37 -10.60 -8.86 -5.17
CA LEU A 37 -9.26 -9.44 -5.28
C LEU A 37 -8.93 -10.26 -4.03
N ILE A 38 -9.19 -9.71 -2.85
CA ILE A 38 -8.93 -10.40 -1.59
C ILE A 38 -9.69 -11.74 -1.53
N GLU A 39 -10.90 -11.79 -2.04
CA GLU A 39 -11.69 -13.03 -2.05
C GLU A 39 -11.06 -14.15 -2.89
N VAL A 40 -10.35 -13.81 -3.95
CA VAL A 40 -9.78 -14.80 -4.88
C VAL A 40 -8.31 -15.10 -4.63
N LEU A 41 -7.62 -14.32 -3.80
CA LEU A 41 -6.20 -14.52 -3.51
C LEU A 41 -5.98 -15.83 -2.75
N LYS A 42 -4.98 -16.57 -3.20
CA LYS A 42 -4.60 -17.86 -2.62
C LYS A 42 -3.11 -17.88 -2.31
N GLU A 43 -2.71 -18.77 -1.43
CA GLU A 43 -1.29 -19.00 -1.15
C GLU A 43 -0.50 -19.20 -2.44
N GLY A 44 0.62 -18.52 -2.55
CA GLY A 44 1.49 -18.57 -3.73
C GLY A 44 1.18 -17.54 -4.79
N ASP A 45 0.08 -16.83 -4.69
CA ASP A 45 -0.22 -15.72 -5.61
C ASP A 45 0.71 -14.54 -5.36
N THR A 46 0.88 -13.72 -6.38
CA THR A 46 1.69 -12.50 -6.30
C THR A 46 0.86 -11.29 -6.75
N VAL A 47 0.95 -10.19 -6.00
CA VAL A 47 0.26 -8.95 -6.31
C VAL A 47 1.29 -7.83 -6.44
N TYR A 48 1.23 -7.10 -7.55
CA TYR A 48 2.07 -5.94 -7.80
C TYR A 48 1.26 -4.66 -7.67
N VAL A 49 1.88 -3.63 -7.13
CA VAL A 49 1.35 -2.26 -7.12
C VAL A 49 2.53 -1.31 -7.35
N MET A 50 2.29 -0.19 -8.01
CA MET A 50 3.38 0.76 -8.29
C MET A 50 3.87 1.44 -7.03
N SER A 51 2.95 1.87 -6.17
CA SER A 51 3.28 2.61 -4.96
C SER A 51 2.15 2.48 -3.95
N VAL A 52 2.44 2.72 -2.67
CA VAL A 52 1.42 2.69 -1.62
C VAL A 52 0.34 3.75 -1.81
N ASN A 53 0.60 4.81 -2.56
CA ASN A 53 -0.40 5.83 -2.84
C ASN A 53 -1.50 5.38 -3.80
N ARG A 54 -1.38 4.18 -4.38
CA ARG A 54 -2.44 3.58 -5.18
C ARG A 54 -3.60 3.08 -4.33
N PHE A 55 -3.35 2.83 -3.05
CA PHE A 55 -4.43 2.55 -2.09
C PHE A 55 -5.15 3.85 -1.74
N LEU A 56 -6.44 3.74 -1.46
CA LEU A 56 -7.26 4.91 -1.12
C LEU A 56 -6.87 5.50 0.24
N THR A 57 -6.44 4.65 1.16
CA THR A 57 -6.02 5.04 2.50
C THR A 57 -4.86 4.19 2.97
N VAL A 58 -4.13 4.67 3.96
CA VAL A 58 -3.07 3.88 4.61
C VAL A 58 -3.70 2.67 5.31
N ALA A 59 -4.88 2.83 5.88
CA ALA A 59 -5.61 1.73 6.52
C ALA A 59 -5.86 0.59 5.53
N GLN A 60 -6.23 0.92 4.30
CA GLN A 60 -6.47 -0.07 3.24
C GLN A 60 -5.19 -0.82 2.90
N CYS A 61 -4.07 -0.09 2.74
CA CYS A 61 -2.77 -0.69 2.46
C CYS A 61 -2.33 -1.61 3.60
N LEU A 62 -2.47 -1.17 4.83
CA LEU A 62 -2.11 -1.95 6.02
C LEU A 62 -2.93 -3.24 6.10
N ALA A 63 -4.23 -3.14 5.89
CA ALA A 63 -5.12 -4.30 5.91
C ALA A 63 -4.75 -5.29 4.80
N PHE A 64 -4.48 -4.80 3.61
CA PHE A 64 -4.10 -5.65 2.48
C PHE A 64 -2.78 -6.39 2.76
N GLY A 65 -1.79 -5.68 3.29
CA GLY A 65 -0.51 -6.29 3.64
C GLY A 65 -0.67 -7.39 4.70
N LYS A 66 -1.51 -7.16 5.69
CA LYS A 66 -1.81 -8.19 6.71
C LYS A 66 -2.46 -9.42 6.11
N VAL A 67 -3.37 -9.25 5.17
CA VAL A 67 -4.00 -10.37 4.45
C VAL A 67 -2.95 -11.15 3.67
N CYS A 68 -2.06 -10.47 2.97
CA CYS A 68 -0.99 -11.12 2.21
C CYS A 68 -0.08 -11.95 3.13
N MET A 69 0.34 -11.38 4.26
CA MET A 69 1.16 -12.10 5.22
C MET A 69 0.44 -13.32 5.80
N ALA A 70 -0.86 -13.19 6.09
CA ALA A 70 -1.64 -14.28 6.66
C ALA A 70 -1.88 -15.43 5.68
N ARG A 71 -2.01 -15.12 4.39
CA ARG A 71 -2.36 -16.11 3.36
C ARG A 71 -1.18 -16.66 2.58
N GLY A 72 0.03 -16.15 2.80
CA GLY A 72 1.19 -16.57 2.00
C GLY A 72 1.17 -16.01 0.59
N VAL A 73 0.61 -14.82 0.41
CA VAL A 73 0.58 -14.08 -0.84
C VAL A 73 1.76 -13.12 -0.88
N SER A 74 2.48 -13.08 -1.99
CA SER A 74 3.56 -12.12 -2.19
C SER A 74 2.98 -10.77 -2.63
N PHE A 75 3.45 -9.70 -1.99
CA PHE A 75 3.03 -8.34 -2.29
C PHE A 75 4.26 -7.52 -2.68
N ARG A 76 4.27 -6.98 -3.89
CA ARG A 76 5.41 -6.24 -4.45
C ARG A 76 5.03 -4.79 -4.69
N VAL A 77 5.74 -3.89 -4.01
CA VAL A 77 5.58 -2.44 -4.21
C VAL A 77 6.74 -1.93 -5.05
N MET A 78 6.48 -1.59 -6.30
CA MET A 78 7.53 -1.36 -7.30
C MET A 78 8.44 -0.18 -6.95
N THR A 79 7.88 0.92 -6.46
CA THR A 79 8.66 2.10 -6.10
C THR A 79 9.18 2.07 -4.67
N GLN A 80 8.73 1.11 -3.86
CA GLN A 80 9.07 1.00 -2.45
C GLN A 80 9.36 -0.46 -2.09
N PRO A 81 10.47 -1.04 -2.64
CA PRO A 81 10.76 -2.46 -2.45
C PRO A 81 10.92 -2.89 -1.00
N TYR A 82 11.23 -1.97 -0.10
CA TYR A 82 11.34 -2.28 1.32
C TYR A 82 9.99 -2.65 1.95
N LEU A 83 8.88 -2.40 1.26
CA LEU A 83 7.54 -2.82 1.69
C LEU A 83 7.11 -4.15 1.06
N ASP A 84 7.97 -4.80 0.30
CA ASP A 84 7.66 -6.08 -0.30
C ASP A 84 7.41 -7.15 0.77
N ILE A 85 6.41 -7.98 0.52
CA ILE A 85 6.09 -9.15 1.33
C ILE A 85 6.33 -10.39 0.46
N THR A 86 7.08 -11.34 0.99
CA THR A 86 7.31 -12.63 0.32
C THR A 86 7.09 -13.75 1.34
N THR A 87 7.25 -14.99 0.92
CA THR A 87 7.14 -16.13 1.83
C THR A 87 8.20 -16.09 2.91
N SER A 88 9.34 -15.43 2.66
CA SER A 88 10.45 -15.34 3.60
C SER A 88 10.61 -13.97 4.26
N LYS A 89 9.83 -12.97 3.81
CA LYS A 89 9.94 -11.60 4.31
C LYS A 89 8.57 -11.02 4.57
N HIS A 90 8.25 -10.82 5.82
CA HIS A 90 7.04 -10.13 6.27
C HIS A 90 7.40 -8.72 6.75
N TRP A 91 6.40 -7.85 6.83
CA TRP A 91 6.58 -6.56 7.47
C TRP A 91 6.97 -6.75 8.93
N LYS A 92 7.97 -6.02 9.37
CA LYS A 92 8.40 -6.04 10.77
C LYS A 92 7.33 -5.39 11.65
N PRO A 93 7.21 -5.80 12.93
CA PRO A 93 6.27 -5.16 13.85
C PRO A 93 6.42 -3.64 13.94
N SER A 94 7.64 -3.13 13.84
CA SER A 94 7.88 -1.69 13.85
C SER A 94 7.26 -0.98 12.64
N VAL A 95 7.30 -1.60 11.46
CA VAL A 95 6.66 -1.07 10.26
C VAL A 95 5.15 -1.04 10.43
N ILE A 96 4.57 -2.13 10.92
CA ILE A 96 3.14 -2.22 11.19
C ILE A 96 2.71 -1.16 12.19
N ASN A 97 3.49 -0.95 13.24
CA ASN A 97 3.20 0.06 14.27
C ASN A 97 3.23 1.48 13.69
N GLN A 98 4.21 1.79 12.83
CA GLN A 98 4.28 3.09 12.19
C GLN A 98 3.09 3.31 11.25
N MET A 99 2.74 2.32 10.45
CA MET A 99 1.56 2.41 9.59
C MET A 99 0.29 2.58 10.41
N SER A 100 0.17 1.91 11.55
CA SER A 100 -0.98 2.05 12.44
C SER A 100 -1.10 3.48 13.00
N LYS A 101 0.02 4.11 13.33
CA LYS A 101 0.04 5.52 13.74
C LYS A 101 -0.42 6.44 12.60
N MET A 102 0.00 6.16 11.39
CA MET A 102 -0.42 6.91 10.22
C MET A 102 -1.92 6.74 9.94
N VAL A 103 -2.45 5.56 10.18
CA VAL A 103 -3.90 5.32 10.09
C VAL A 103 -4.66 6.21 11.07
N CYS A 104 -4.16 6.36 12.30
CA CYS A 104 -4.78 7.24 13.29
C CYS A 104 -4.75 8.72 12.84
N ILE A 105 -3.62 9.17 12.31
CA ILE A 105 -3.47 10.52 11.76
C ILE A 105 -4.44 10.73 10.59
N GLU A 106 -4.50 9.77 9.69
CA GLU A 106 -5.39 9.78 8.53
C GLU A 106 -6.86 9.90 8.95
N ARG A 107 -7.30 9.09 9.90
CA ARG A 107 -8.67 9.13 10.41
C ARG A 107 -9.01 10.48 11.03
N SER A 108 -8.09 11.05 11.81
CA SER A 108 -8.28 12.36 12.41
C SER A 108 -8.38 13.45 11.36
N ALA A 109 -7.51 13.43 10.35
CA ALA A 109 -7.53 14.39 9.26
C ALA A 109 -8.82 14.27 8.43
N ILE A 110 -9.24 13.07 8.11
CA ILE A 110 -10.48 12.81 7.38
C ILE A 110 -11.69 13.32 8.17
N GLY A 111 -11.74 13.03 9.46
CA GLY A 111 -12.81 13.48 10.32
C GLY A 111 -12.92 15.01 10.37
N ARG A 112 -11.78 15.72 10.49
CA ARG A 112 -11.77 17.18 10.46
C ARG A 112 -12.23 17.74 9.12
N MET A 113 -11.77 17.13 8.01
CA MET A 113 -12.14 17.58 6.68
C MET A 113 -13.62 17.37 6.39
N SER A 114 -14.17 16.23 6.80
CA SER A 114 -15.58 15.93 6.55
C SER A 114 -16.53 16.82 7.34
N SER A 115 -16.10 17.35 8.48
CA SER A 115 -16.90 18.28 9.26
C SER A 115 -16.77 19.72 8.79
N ALA A 116 -15.64 20.09 8.18
CA ALA A 116 -15.36 21.45 7.74
C ALA A 116 -15.84 21.74 6.33
N CYS A 117 -15.69 20.78 5.44
CA CYS A 117 -16.10 20.89 4.04
C CYS A 117 -16.22 19.51 3.43
N LYS A 118 -16.99 19.42 2.35
CA LYS A 118 -17.07 18.18 1.61
C LYS A 118 -15.76 17.94 0.89
N TYR A 119 -15.34 16.69 0.81
CA TYR A 119 -14.14 16.31 0.11
C TYR A 119 -14.21 16.76 -1.35
N SER A 120 -13.23 17.54 -1.76
CA SER A 120 -12.92 17.70 -3.18
C SER A 120 -11.87 16.65 -3.55
N ASN A 121 -11.80 16.31 -4.83
CA ASN A 121 -10.76 15.39 -5.31
C ASN A 121 -9.37 15.93 -5.02
N GLU A 122 -9.19 17.26 -5.10
CA GLU A 122 -7.92 17.92 -4.82
C GLU A 122 -7.47 17.72 -3.36
N HIS A 123 -8.39 17.89 -2.42
CA HIS A 123 -8.09 17.66 -1.01
C HIS A 123 -7.71 16.21 -0.75
N TRP A 124 -8.42 15.29 -1.38
CA TRP A 124 -8.14 13.88 -1.23
C TRP A 124 -6.77 13.51 -1.79
N GLU A 125 -6.44 13.99 -2.98
CA GLU A 125 -5.12 13.77 -3.58
C GLU A 125 -4.01 14.36 -2.74
N HIS A 126 -4.19 15.59 -2.24
CA HIS A 126 -3.22 16.24 -1.36
C HIS A 126 -3.00 15.43 -0.08
N LEU A 127 -4.07 14.96 0.52
CA LEU A 127 -4.00 14.15 1.72
C LEU A 127 -3.23 12.85 1.47
N CYS A 128 -3.53 12.18 0.37
CA CYS A 128 -2.83 10.95 -0.01
C CYS A 128 -1.34 11.19 -0.24
N ARG A 129 -0.98 12.27 -0.92
CA ARG A 129 0.43 12.63 -1.14
C ARG A 129 1.15 12.94 0.16
N THR A 130 0.49 13.65 1.07
CA THR A 130 1.06 13.96 2.37
C THR A 130 1.35 12.67 3.15
N PHE A 131 0.41 11.76 3.18
CA PHE A 131 0.60 10.48 3.86
C PHE A 131 1.66 9.62 3.19
N GLU A 132 1.75 9.64 1.88
CA GLU A 132 2.79 8.93 1.15
C GLU A 132 4.17 9.45 1.53
N MET A 133 4.35 10.77 1.57
CA MET A 133 5.63 11.36 1.95
C MET A 133 5.99 11.05 3.39
N MET A 134 5.05 11.14 4.30
CA MET A 134 5.27 10.77 5.70
C MET A 134 5.65 9.31 5.84
N ASP A 135 4.95 8.45 5.12
CA ASP A 135 5.21 7.02 5.10
C ASP A 135 6.63 6.73 4.61
N LEU A 136 7.04 7.36 3.52
CA LEU A 136 8.39 7.21 2.98
C LEU A 136 9.46 7.65 3.98
N GLU A 137 9.28 8.78 4.64
CA GLU A 137 10.24 9.28 5.63
C GLU A 137 10.34 8.34 6.83
N ILE A 138 9.20 7.96 7.38
CA ILE A 138 9.15 7.08 8.55
C ILE A 138 9.75 5.72 8.22
N LEU A 139 9.36 5.14 7.10
CA LEU A 139 9.85 3.82 6.69
C LEU A 139 11.33 3.86 6.31
N ALA A 140 11.78 4.92 5.67
CA ALA A 140 13.20 5.08 5.36
C ALA A 140 14.03 5.12 6.64
N GLN A 141 13.60 5.86 7.64
CA GLN A 141 14.26 5.89 8.95
C GLN A 141 14.24 4.52 9.61
N THR A 142 13.10 3.84 9.52
CA THR A 142 12.91 2.52 10.10
C THR A 142 13.87 1.49 9.49
N PHE A 143 14.03 1.50 8.17
CA PHE A 143 14.88 0.54 7.48
C PHE A 143 16.36 0.94 7.42
N SER A 144 16.69 2.20 7.57
CA SER A 144 18.08 2.65 7.51
C SER A 144 18.82 2.52 8.84
N SER A 145 18.14 2.30 9.96
CA SER A 145 18.71 2.27 11.30
C SER A 145 18.11 1.15 12.14
N ASP A 146 18.67 -0.04 12.04
CA ASP A 146 18.17 -1.20 12.81
C ASP A 146 18.09 -0.93 14.31
N GLY A 147 19.08 -0.24 14.86
CA GLY A 147 19.06 0.10 16.26
C GLY A 147 17.91 1.03 16.65
N LEU A 148 17.60 1.98 15.78
CA LEU A 148 16.48 2.90 16.00
C LEU A 148 15.14 2.20 15.87
N MET A 149 15.02 1.26 14.94
CA MET A 149 13.83 0.45 14.81
C MET A 149 13.51 -0.31 16.08
N LYS A 150 14.50 -0.96 16.66
CA LYS A 150 14.31 -1.74 17.88
C LYS A 150 13.87 -0.88 19.04
N ARG A 151 14.30 0.38 19.07
CA ARG A 151 13.92 1.32 20.12
C ARG A 151 12.56 1.94 19.87
N GLY A 152 12.19 2.08 18.61
CA GLY A 152 10.92 2.63 18.23
C GLY A 152 9.75 1.67 18.40
N SER A 153 10.07 0.43 18.59
CA SER A 153 9.07 -0.62 18.75
C SER A 153 8.58 -0.74 20.18
#